data_0279f69ae72a443eacf212045f11902a
#
_entry.id   0279f69ae72a443eacf212045f11902a
#
_cell.length_a   1.000
_cell.length_b   1.000
_cell.length_c   1.000
_cell.angle_alpha   90.00
_cell.angle_beta   90.00
_cell.angle_gamma   90.00
#
_symmetry.space_group_name_H-M   'P 1'
#
loop_
_entity.id
_entity.type
_entity.pdbx_description
1 polymer ?
#
loop_
_entity_poly.entity_id
_entity_poly.type
_entity_poly.pdbx_seq_one_letter_code
_entity_poly.pdbx_strand_id
1 'polypeptide(L)'
;MKKRNTAIFLAGLVLLLFLFSGLFEPKNNTVQSGVDERNDNAYGVLAEKKDSLDAIVIGDSLCYTGISPLTMWEKNGFSSYNCGKTAQRMSEAYYMLKRAYKEQLPKVVVIETNMLFWPNDTEGQINQTLFEAAKYYFPLFEYHNRWKSLKAQDFDGTDCETAKNDKGFHMKKDVEAH
;
A
#
# COMPACT_ATOMS: atom_id res chain seq x y z
N MET A 1 -42.49 5.23 6.20
CA MET A 1 -41.71 6.44 5.98
C MET A 1 -40.31 6.37 6.60
N LYS A 2 -40.12 5.99 7.88
CA LYS A 2 -38.78 5.95 8.53
C LYS A 2 -37.76 5.10 7.78
N LYS A 3 -38.08 3.86 7.39
CA LYS A 3 -37.14 2.95 6.69
C LYS A 3 -36.64 3.51 5.33
N ARG A 4 -37.51 4.19 4.56
CA ARG A 4 -37.15 4.80 3.29
C ARG A 4 -36.15 5.97 3.48
N ASN A 5 -36.38 6.81 4.46
CA ASN A 5 -35.51 7.93 4.77
C ASN A 5 -34.13 7.47 5.27
N THR A 6 -34.10 6.40 6.09
CA THR A 6 -32.83 5.78 6.53
C THR A 6 -32.06 5.20 5.32
N ALA A 7 -32.73 4.52 4.40
CA ALA A 7 -32.09 3.98 3.19
C ALA A 7 -31.51 5.07 2.31
N ILE A 8 -32.24 6.18 2.10
CA ILE A 8 -31.77 7.34 1.33
C ILE A 8 -30.56 7.98 2.03
N PHE A 9 -30.62 8.15 3.34
CA PHE A 9 -29.50 8.69 4.10
C PHE A 9 -28.24 7.81 3.97
N LEU A 10 -28.37 6.50 4.15
CA LEU A 10 -27.25 5.57 4.01
C LEU A 10 -26.68 5.56 2.60
N ALA A 11 -27.54 5.58 1.57
CA ALA A 11 -27.10 5.67 0.18
C ALA A 11 -26.35 6.98 -0.09
N GLY A 12 -26.84 8.11 0.44
CA GLY A 12 -26.16 9.40 0.36
C GLY A 12 -24.81 9.39 1.07
N LEU A 13 -24.73 8.77 2.25
CA LEU A 13 -23.46 8.63 2.98
C LEU A 13 -22.44 7.81 2.20
N VAL A 14 -22.85 6.68 1.65
CA VAL A 14 -21.97 5.83 0.81
C VAL A 14 -21.50 6.61 -0.42
N LEU A 15 -22.40 7.34 -1.10
CA LEU A 15 -22.02 8.18 -2.24
C LEU A 15 -20.99 9.24 -1.86
N LEU A 16 -21.17 9.92 -0.72
CA LEU A 16 -20.21 10.89 -0.21
C LEU A 16 -18.85 10.24 0.08
N LEU A 17 -18.83 9.06 0.70
CA LEU A 17 -17.58 8.32 0.94
C LEU A 17 -16.85 8.02 -0.36
N PHE A 18 -17.54 7.61 -1.42
CA PHE A 18 -16.92 7.40 -2.74
C PHE A 18 -16.35 8.69 -3.34
N LEU A 19 -17.11 9.78 -3.30
CA LEU A 19 -16.68 11.07 -3.84
C LEU A 19 -15.44 11.60 -3.10
N PHE A 20 -15.46 11.56 -1.77
CA PHE A 20 -14.30 11.97 -0.96
C PHE A 20 -13.12 11.01 -1.15
N SER A 21 -13.35 9.71 -1.27
CA SER A 21 -12.27 8.75 -1.53
C SER A 21 -11.52 9.09 -2.80
N GLY A 22 -12.23 9.39 -3.90
CA GLY A 22 -11.61 9.81 -5.16
C GLY A 22 -10.83 11.13 -5.08
N LEU A 23 -11.20 12.01 -4.13
CA LEU A 23 -10.49 13.27 -3.88
C LEU A 23 -9.18 13.06 -3.11
N PHE A 24 -9.19 12.12 -2.14
CA PHE A 24 -8.05 11.87 -1.27
C PHE A 24 -7.07 10.84 -1.85
N GLU A 25 -7.50 9.98 -2.77
CA GLU A 25 -6.62 9.03 -3.43
C GLU A 25 -5.55 9.77 -4.24
N PRO A 26 -4.25 9.45 -4.06
CA PRO A 26 -3.19 10.04 -4.86
C PRO A 26 -3.39 9.76 -6.34
N LYS A 27 -3.47 10.79 -7.17
CA LYS A 27 -3.65 10.65 -8.63
C LYS A 27 -2.34 10.32 -9.33
N ASN A 28 -1.25 10.83 -8.79
CA ASN A 28 0.09 10.48 -9.20
C ASN A 28 0.60 9.47 -8.21
N ASN A 29 1.08 8.34 -8.69
CA ASN A 29 1.69 7.30 -7.86
C ASN A 29 3.00 7.78 -7.19
N THR A 30 3.24 9.07 -7.19
CA THR A 30 4.29 9.74 -6.46
C THR A 30 3.88 9.85 -5.01
N VAL A 31 4.07 8.75 -4.34
CA VAL A 31 4.51 8.71 -2.97
C VAL A 31 3.70 9.50 -1.93
N GLN A 32 2.98 8.77 -1.06
CA GLN A 32 3.34 8.89 0.34
C GLN A 32 2.75 10.05 1.13
N SER A 33 2.14 11.02 0.56
CA SER A 33 1.51 12.04 1.37
C SER A 33 0.21 11.51 1.98
N GLY A 34 0.30 11.07 3.23
CA GLY A 34 -0.86 10.67 4.02
C GLY A 34 -0.92 9.20 4.42
N VAL A 35 0.01 8.38 3.98
CA VAL A 35 0.25 7.03 4.52
C VAL A 35 1.18 7.16 5.74
N ASP A 36 1.07 6.26 6.69
CA ASP A 36 2.00 6.18 7.83
C ASP A 36 3.43 5.97 7.30
N GLU A 37 4.38 6.80 7.72
CA GLU A 37 5.80 6.77 7.30
C GLU A 37 6.41 5.37 7.36
N ARG A 38 5.93 4.53 8.27
CA ARG A 38 6.36 3.12 8.38
C ARG A 38 5.93 2.23 7.23
N ASN A 39 4.97 2.67 6.44
CA ASN A 39 4.35 1.90 5.36
C ASN A 39 4.63 2.49 3.97
N ASP A 40 5.22 3.67 3.91
CA ASP A 40 5.45 4.42 2.69
C ASP A 40 6.15 3.60 1.60
N ASN A 41 7.20 2.90 1.98
CA ASN A 41 8.00 2.14 1.02
C ASN A 41 7.20 1.04 0.32
N ALA A 42 6.27 0.38 1.01
CA ALA A 42 5.45 -0.68 0.40
C ALA A 42 4.53 -0.13 -0.71
N TYR A 43 4.02 1.08 -0.53
CA TYR A 43 3.13 1.72 -1.51
C TYR A 43 3.88 2.27 -2.73
N GLY A 44 5.19 2.42 -2.67
CA GLY A 44 6.02 2.85 -3.79
C GLY A 44 5.92 1.91 -5.00
N VAL A 45 5.46 0.67 -4.84
CA VAL A 45 5.16 -0.24 -5.95
C VAL A 45 4.14 0.34 -6.94
N LEU A 46 3.25 1.22 -6.47
CA LEU A 46 2.23 1.87 -7.30
C LEU A 46 2.83 2.97 -8.18
N ALA A 47 4.03 3.46 -7.86
CA ALA A 47 4.77 4.45 -8.64
C ALA A 47 5.71 3.81 -9.68
N GLU A 48 5.86 2.49 -9.66
CA GLU A 48 6.65 1.78 -10.66
C GLU A 48 5.98 1.83 -12.04
N LYS A 49 6.81 1.82 -13.09
CA LYS A 49 6.30 1.73 -14.44
C LYS A 49 5.38 0.51 -14.55
N LYS A 50 4.22 0.70 -15.17
CA LYS A 50 3.22 -0.36 -15.33
C LYS A 50 3.82 -1.63 -15.95
N ASP A 51 3.47 -2.77 -15.37
CA ASP A 51 3.88 -4.10 -15.81
C ASP A 51 5.40 -4.28 -15.95
N SER A 52 6.19 -3.59 -15.12
CA SER A 52 7.67 -3.60 -15.18
C SER A 52 8.32 -4.54 -14.17
N LEU A 53 7.54 -5.15 -13.29
CA LEU A 53 8.07 -6.01 -12.23
C LEU A 53 7.87 -7.49 -12.56
N ASP A 54 8.94 -8.27 -12.47
CA ASP A 54 8.89 -9.72 -12.58
C ASP A 54 8.40 -10.39 -11.29
N ALA A 55 8.72 -9.79 -10.14
CA ALA A 55 8.35 -10.32 -8.84
C ALA A 55 7.88 -9.26 -7.85
N ILE A 56 6.96 -9.63 -6.98
CA ILE A 56 6.57 -8.86 -5.80
C ILE A 56 6.87 -9.71 -4.56
N VAL A 57 7.52 -9.09 -3.58
CA VAL A 57 7.80 -9.71 -2.27
C VAL A 57 6.88 -9.08 -1.26
N ILE A 58 6.24 -9.88 -0.41
CA ILE A 58 5.28 -9.40 0.58
C ILE A 58 5.47 -10.14 1.91
N GLY A 59 5.40 -9.43 3.01
CA GLY A 59 5.61 -9.95 4.34
C GLY A 59 5.79 -8.87 5.40
N ASP A 60 6.26 -9.25 6.56
CA ASP A 60 6.49 -8.33 7.68
C ASP A 60 7.88 -7.63 7.61
N SER A 61 8.40 -7.18 8.75
CA SER A 61 9.68 -6.50 8.83
C SER A 61 10.87 -7.36 8.40
N LEU A 62 10.79 -8.68 8.52
CA LEU A 62 11.83 -9.58 8.03
C LEU A 62 11.93 -9.54 6.50
N CYS A 63 10.80 -9.35 5.84
CA CYS A 63 10.73 -9.22 4.40
C CYS A 63 11.54 -8.00 3.90
N TYR A 64 11.18 -6.79 4.35
CA TYR A 64 11.80 -5.58 3.81
C TYR A 64 13.23 -5.31 4.33
N THR A 65 13.65 -5.98 5.39
CA THR A 65 15.03 -5.90 5.89
C THR A 65 15.94 -7.03 5.38
N GLY A 66 15.36 -8.17 4.98
CA GLY A 66 16.10 -9.36 4.58
C GLY A 66 16.18 -9.60 3.07
N ILE A 67 15.22 -9.07 2.30
CA ILE A 67 15.14 -9.32 0.85
C ILE A 67 15.34 -8.00 0.09
N SER A 68 16.51 -7.84 -0.52
CA SER A 68 16.85 -6.66 -1.31
C SER A 68 16.51 -6.86 -2.80
N PRO A 69 15.54 -6.12 -3.35
CA PRO A 69 15.24 -6.15 -4.77
C PRO A 69 16.41 -5.76 -5.66
N LEU A 70 17.23 -4.81 -5.22
CA LEU A 70 18.41 -4.36 -5.97
C LEU A 70 19.45 -5.48 -6.09
N THR A 71 19.69 -6.24 -5.00
CA THR A 71 20.58 -7.40 -5.05
C THR A 71 20.03 -8.51 -5.94
N MET A 72 18.71 -8.70 -5.96
CA MET A 72 18.06 -9.67 -6.85
C MET A 72 18.26 -9.28 -8.32
N TRP A 73 18.11 -7.99 -8.64
CA TRP A 73 18.40 -7.47 -9.97
C TRP A 73 19.87 -7.65 -10.36
N GLU A 74 20.79 -7.23 -9.50
CA GLU A 74 22.24 -7.31 -9.75
C GLU A 74 22.71 -8.74 -10.01
N LYS A 75 22.22 -9.70 -9.24
CA LYS A 75 22.66 -11.11 -9.34
C LYS A 75 21.91 -11.92 -10.37
N ASN A 76 20.65 -11.64 -10.61
CA ASN A 76 19.76 -12.51 -11.39
C ASN A 76 19.08 -11.82 -12.58
N GLY A 77 19.16 -10.49 -12.66
CA GLY A 77 18.63 -9.72 -13.79
C GLY A 77 17.10 -9.62 -13.84
N PHE A 78 16.38 -9.96 -12.76
CA PHE A 78 14.94 -9.77 -12.74
C PHE A 78 14.51 -8.64 -11.79
N SER A 79 13.50 -7.91 -12.23
CA SER A 79 12.97 -6.77 -11.49
C SER A 79 12.02 -7.21 -10.40
N SER A 80 12.15 -6.63 -9.21
CA SER A 80 11.26 -6.94 -8.10
C SER A 80 10.99 -5.72 -7.23
N TYR A 81 9.92 -5.80 -6.44
CA TYR A 81 9.57 -4.79 -5.45
C TYR A 81 9.21 -5.44 -4.12
N ASN A 82 9.66 -4.84 -3.01
CA ASN A 82 9.35 -5.31 -1.68
C ASN A 82 8.18 -4.51 -1.09
N CYS A 83 7.03 -5.15 -0.96
CA CYS A 83 5.80 -4.59 -0.41
C CYS A 83 5.61 -4.96 1.07
N GLY A 84 6.68 -5.33 1.76
CA GLY A 84 6.67 -5.64 3.18
C GLY A 84 6.34 -4.43 4.04
N LYS A 85 5.63 -4.65 5.15
CA LYS A 85 5.24 -3.62 6.12
C LYS A 85 5.58 -4.10 7.54
N THR A 86 5.80 -3.16 8.46
CA THR A 86 6.02 -3.52 9.86
C THR A 86 4.81 -4.28 10.41
N ALA A 87 5.06 -5.47 10.97
CA ALA A 87 4.04 -6.35 11.54
C ALA A 87 2.85 -6.62 10.58
N GLN A 88 3.14 -6.72 9.29
CA GLN A 88 2.13 -6.97 8.26
C GLN A 88 1.38 -8.27 8.52
N ARG A 89 0.06 -8.20 8.47
CA ARG A 89 -0.83 -9.35 8.61
C ARG A 89 -1.34 -9.82 7.25
N MET A 90 -1.88 -11.02 7.19
CA MET A 90 -2.39 -11.64 5.95
C MET A 90 -3.44 -10.78 5.24
N SER A 91 -4.35 -10.16 5.99
CA SER A 91 -5.36 -9.26 5.41
C SER A 91 -4.74 -8.01 4.77
N GLU A 92 -3.73 -7.42 5.40
CA GLU A 92 -2.99 -6.28 4.85
C GLU A 92 -2.21 -6.69 3.61
N ALA A 93 -1.50 -7.84 3.68
CA ALA A 93 -0.78 -8.41 2.55
C ALA A 93 -1.71 -8.66 1.35
N TYR A 94 -2.89 -9.23 1.58
CA TYR A 94 -3.89 -9.46 0.55
C TYR A 94 -4.32 -8.16 -0.14
N TYR A 95 -4.70 -7.13 0.63
CA TYR A 95 -5.15 -5.87 0.04
C TYR A 95 -4.01 -5.06 -0.57
N MET A 96 -2.79 -5.16 -0.03
CA MET A 96 -1.59 -4.59 -0.64
C MET A 96 -1.31 -5.22 -2.01
N LEU A 97 -1.34 -6.54 -2.06
CA LEU A 97 -1.15 -7.28 -3.31
C LEU A 97 -2.25 -6.94 -4.33
N LYS A 98 -3.49 -6.85 -3.88
CA LYS A 98 -4.63 -6.46 -4.71
C LYS A 98 -4.50 -5.03 -5.28
N ARG A 99 -3.87 -4.10 -4.54
CA ARG A 99 -3.51 -2.77 -5.06
C ARG A 99 -2.40 -2.87 -6.10
N ALA A 100 -1.33 -3.59 -5.77
CA ALA A 100 -0.20 -3.77 -6.67
C ALA A 100 -0.62 -4.38 -8.02
N TYR A 101 -1.54 -5.34 -8.03
CA TYR A 101 -2.07 -5.97 -9.25
C TYR A 101 -2.89 -5.04 -10.15
N LYS A 102 -3.25 -3.84 -9.70
CA LYS A 102 -3.84 -2.84 -10.60
C LYS A 102 -2.82 -2.26 -11.59
N GLU A 103 -1.55 -2.21 -11.18
CA GLU A 103 -0.47 -1.55 -11.92
C GLU A 103 0.62 -2.55 -12.40
N GLN A 104 0.70 -3.72 -11.80
CA GLN A 104 1.75 -4.70 -12.04
C GLN A 104 1.17 -6.10 -12.24
N LEU A 105 1.71 -6.84 -13.19
CA LEU A 105 1.38 -8.26 -13.42
C LEU A 105 2.65 -9.12 -13.21
N PRO A 106 3.09 -9.30 -11.95
CA PRO A 106 4.31 -10.06 -11.68
C PRO A 106 4.14 -11.52 -12.04
N LYS A 107 5.22 -12.14 -12.48
CA LYS A 107 5.29 -13.59 -12.76
C LYS A 107 5.35 -14.42 -11.48
N VAL A 108 5.90 -13.82 -10.40
CA VAL A 108 6.12 -14.48 -9.11
C VAL A 108 5.71 -13.55 -7.97
N VAL A 109 5.05 -14.13 -6.98
CA VAL A 109 4.83 -13.48 -5.68
C VAL A 109 5.53 -14.29 -4.61
N VAL A 110 6.47 -13.66 -3.91
CA VAL A 110 7.17 -14.26 -2.77
C VAL A 110 6.47 -13.83 -1.50
N ILE A 111 5.98 -14.79 -0.74
CA ILE A 111 5.25 -14.54 0.51
C ILE A 111 6.16 -14.96 1.66
N GLU A 112 6.53 -14.00 2.51
CA GLU A 112 7.21 -14.29 3.76
C GLU A 112 6.19 -14.90 4.75
N THR A 113 6.54 -16.03 5.34
CA THR A 113 5.58 -16.88 6.05
C THR A 113 5.36 -16.52 7.52
N ASN A 114 6.19 -15.65 8.11
CA ASN A 114 6.05 -15.27 9.52
C ASN A 114 4.66 -14.68 9.83
N MET A 115 4.09 -13.92 8.89
CA MET A 115 2.76 -13.34 9.04
C MET A 115 1.63 -14.37 9.15
N LEU A 116 1.86 -15.64 8.78
CA LEU A 116 0.91 -16.74 8.93
C LEU A 116 0.82 -17.24 10.36
N PHE A 117 1.87 -17.02 11.15
CA PHE A 117 1.99 -17.51 12.52
C PHE A 117 1.66 -16.45 13.57
N TRP A 118 1.30 -15.24 13.15
CA TRP A 118 0.88 -14.22 14.11
C TRP A 118 -0.38 -14.67 14.86
N PRO A 119 -0.32 -14.75 16.21
CA PRO A 119 -1.46 -15.15 17.00
C PRO A 119 -2.57 -14.11 16.89
N ASN A 120 -3.72 -14.52 16.40
CA ASN A 120 -4.92 -13.70 16.36
C ASN A 120 -6.10 -14.54 16.83
N ASP A 121 -6.93 -13.96 17.68
CA ASP A 121 -8.27 -14.47 17.85
C ASP A 121 -9.12 -14.24 16.60
N THR A 122 -10.19 -14.97 16.47
CA THR A 122 -11.07 -14.89 15.30
C THR A 122 -11.70 -13.51 15.14
N GLU A 123 -12.08 -12.86 16.23
CA GLU A 123 -12.70 -11.54 16.24
C GLU A 123 -11.70 -10.46 15.75
N GLY A 124 -10.48 -10.49 16.26
CA GLY A 124 -9.41 -9.59 15.82
C GLY A 124 -9.07 -9.74 14.34
N GLN A 125 -9.09 -10.96 13.82
CA GLN A 125 -8.88 -11.21 12.38
C GLN A 125 -10.01 -10.66 11.52
N ILE A 126 -11.27 -10.84 11.92
CA ILE A 126 -12.43 -10.31 11.21
C ILE A 126 -12.38 -8.78 11.20
N ASN A 127 -12.19 -8.16 12.35
CA ASN A 127 -12.15 -6.71 12.47
C ASN A 127 -11.03 -6.11 11.63
N GLN A 128 -9.85 -6.71 11.64
CA GLN A 128 -8.75 -6.27 10.79
C GLN A 128 -9.05 -6.43 9.30
N THR A 129 -9.60 -7.57 8.90
CA THR A 129 -9.97 -7.80 7.50
C THR A 129 -11.01 -6.80 7.01
N LEU A 130 -12.02 -6.49 7.84
CA LEU A 130 -13.03 -5.47 7.53
C LEU A 130 -12.41 -4.07 7.42
N PHE A 131 -11.46 -3.75 8.30
CA PHE A 131 -10.77 -2.47 8.27
C PHE A 131 -9.90 -2.31 7.02
N GLU A 132 -9.14 -3.33 6.65
CA GLU A 132 -8.34 -3.31 5.42
C GLU A 132 -9.23 -3.29 4.16
N ALA A 133 -10.37 -3.99 4.19
CA ALA A 133 -11.37 -3.89 3.13
C ALA A 133 -11.91 -2.46 3.00
N ALA A 134 -12.25 -1.83 4.14
CA ALA A 134 -12.74 -0.45 4.16
C ALA A 134 -11.71 0.52 3.56
N LYS A 135 -10.44 0.41 3.92
CA LYS A 135 -9.34 1.19 3.34
C LYS A 135 -9.18 0.96 1.83
N TYR A 136 -9.36 -0.28 1.38
CA TYR A 136 -9.24 -0.61 -0.03
C TYR A 136 -10.37 -0.03 -0.88
N TYR A 137 -11.62 -0.17 -0.42
CA TYR A 137 -12.79 0.29 -1.16
C TYR A 137 -13.11 1.77 -0.96
N PHE A 138 -12.63 2.35 0.13
CA PHE A 138 -12.78 3.76 0.46
C PHE A 138 -11.40 4.35 0.82
N PRO A 139 -10.61 4.73 -0.17
CA PRO A 139 -9.27 5.31 0.02
C PRO A 139 -9.20 6.44 1.04
N LEU A 140 -10.29 7.14 1.30
CA LEU A 140 -10.38 8.14 2.36
C LEU A 140 -9.88 7.60 3.71
N PHE A 141 -10.18 6.35 4.06
CA PHE A 141 -9.74 5.76 5.33
C PHE A 141 -8.23 5.51 5.39
N GLU A 142 -7.58 5.25 4.26
CA GLU A 142 -6.12 5.13 4.18
C GLU A 142 -5.45 6.50 4.17
N TYR A 143 -5.98 7.42 3.35
CA TYR A 143 -5.36 8.71 3.05
C TYR A 143 -6.00 9.88 3.82
N HIS A 144 -6.72 9.63 4.91
CA HIS A 144 -7.44 10.68 5.65
C HIS A 144 -6.54 11.82 6.14
N ASN A 145 -5.27 11.55 6.45
CA ASN A 145 -4.32 12.58 6.90
C ASN A 145 -3.83 13.47 5.75
N ARG A 146 -4.06 13.10 4.49
CA ARG A 146 -3.57 13.84 3.32
C ARG A 146 -4.13 15.26 3.21
N TRP A 147 -5.28 15.54 3.83
CA TRP A 147 -5.84 16.88 3.86
C TRP A 147 -4.89 17.94 4.43
N LYS A 148 -3.90 17.55 5.25
CA LYS A 148 -2.89 18.44 5.84
C LYS A 148 -1.79 18.81 4.84
N SER A 149 -1.61 18.04 3.78
CA SER A 149 -0.53 18.17 2.80
C SER A 149 -1.03 18.36 1.36
N LEU A 150 -2.34 18.50 1.15
CA LEU A 150 -2.91 18.73 -0.18
C LEU A 150 -2.37 20.02 -0.80
N LYS A 151 -1.88 19.91 -2.03
CA LYS A 151 -1.41 21.02 -2.86
C LYS A 151 -2.22 21.07 -4.16
N ALA A 152 -2.23 22.21 -4.83
CA ALA A 152 -2.91 22.36 -6.12
C ALA A 152 -2.41 21.33 -7.16
N GLN A 153 -1.13 21.01 -7.14
CA GLN A 153 -0.50 19.99 -7.98
C GLN A 153 -1.06 18.58 -7.82
N ASP A 154 -1.63 18.27 -6.65
CA ASP A 154 -2.29 16.98 -6.41
C ASP A 154 -3.57 16.79 -7.24
N PHE A 155 -4.10 17.87 -7.80
CA PHE A 155 -5.35 17.87 -8.57
C PHE A 155 -5.12 17.98 -10.08
N ASP A 156 -3.97 18.47 -10.52
CA ASP A 156 -3.66 18.71 -11.94
C ASP A 156 -2.82 17.60 -12.59
N GLY A 157 -2.34 16.65 -11.80
CA GLY A 157 -1.58 15.51 -12.31
C GLY A 157 -0.15 15.84 -12.73
N THR A 158 0.39 17.01 -12.37
CA THR A 158 1.79 17.34 -12.68
C THR A 158 2.74 16.50 -11.83
N ASP A 159 3.83 16.03 -12.46
CA ASP A 159 4.80 15.12 -11.85
C ASP A 159 5.44 15.75 -10.61
N CYS A 160 5.37 15.04 -9.50
CA CYS A 160 6.25 15.29 -8.37
C CYS A 160 7.59 14.57 -8.59
N GLU A 161 8.68 15.16 -8.08
CA GLU A 161 9.99 14.52 -8.09
C GLU A 161 9.89 13.10 -7.50
N THR A 162 10.36 12.12 -8.27
CA THR A 162 10.48 10.74 -7.79
C THR A 162 11.54 10.69 -6.71
N ALA A 163 11.13 10.43 -5.48
CA ALA A 163 12.07 10.15 -4.40
C ALA A 163 12.95 8.94 -4.77
N LYS A 164 14.17 8.90 -4.23
CA LYS A 164 15.02 7.70 -4.32
C LYS A 164 14.23 6.48 -3.92
N ASN A 165 14.14 5.53 -4.83
CA ASN A 165 13.32 4.34 -4.65
C ASN A 165 14.22 3.13 -4.44
N ASP A 166 14.36 2.70 -3.19
CA ASP A 166 15.09 1.49 -2.82
C ASP A 166 14.27 0.22 -3.05
N LYS A 167 13.23 0.33 -3.89
CA LYS A 167 12.30 -0.78 -4.23
C LYS A 167 11.67 -1.43 -3.01
N GLY A 168 11.36 -0.62 -1.99
CA GLY A 168 10.77 -1.07 -0.73
C GLY A 168 11.75 -1.68 0.27
N PHE A 169 13.05 -1.65 -0.01
CA PHE A 169 14.07 -2.17 0.88
C PHE A 169 14.51 -1.14 1.92
N HIS A 170 14.62 -1.54 3.18
CA HIS A 170 15.13 -0.70 4.26
C HIS A 170 16.57 -1.08 4.60
N MET A 171 17.51 -0.25 4.19
CA MET A 171 18.86 -0.32 4.76
C MET A 171 18.89 0.36 6.13
N LYS A 172 19.46 -0.31 7.14
CA LYS A 172 19.83 0.37 8.37
C LYS A 172 20.94 1.36 8.04
N LYS A 173 20.79 2.62 8.47
CA LYS A 173 21.79 3.70 8.26
C LYS A 173 23.17 3.38 8.84
N ASP A 174 23.29 2.39 9.71
CA ASP A 174 24.52 2.02 10.39
C ASP A 174 25.47 1.14 9.54
N VAL A 175 25.08 0.77 8.31
CA VAL A 175 25.91 -0.05 7.41
C VAL A 175 26.79 0.81 6.48
N GLU A 176 26.59 2.13 6.43
CA GLU A 176 27.38 3.03 5.60
C GLU A 176 28.76 3.41 6.20
N ALA A 177 29.14 2.83 7.32
CA ALA A 177 30.37 3.23 8.07
C ALA A 177 31.49 2.17 8.06
N HIS A 178 31.50 1.23 7.10
CA HIS A 178 32.65 0.30 6.96
C HIS A 178 33.02 0.03 5.51
#